data_e68fc302468fcc0dc3586567bbac5777
#
_entry.id   e68fc302468fcc0dc3586567bbac5777
#
_cell.length_a   1.000
_cell.length_b   1.000
_cell.length_c   1.000
_cell.angle_alpha   90.00
_cell.angle_beta   90.00
_cell.angle_gamma   90.00
#
_symmetry.space_group_name_H-M   'P 1'
#
loop_
_entity.id
_entity.type
_entity.pdbx_description
1 polymer ?
#
loop_
_entity_poly.entity_id
_entity_poly.type
_entity_poly.pdbx_seq_one_letter_code
_entity_poly.pdbx_strand_id
1 'polypeptide(L)'
;MMLHSGMAAFTAVMLLMSGEMEALFGIGSNTAFGMSVAVTIMLGSLGSMVTLFITYDNIRKVKNQATSVNYYDDGDIYYLMGKKNPNAPAVHEKRIGIGFELNAGSKVDLIVIAVTMLFVIGLAIFMLKYDLADVALNISADDGGRMVAKVEAAGDSSTFYLDEVTDVELLDELPDMSKEVGYDGTVYYIGCFNVSGYGNCDTYVCLRTDMAVVVKTKDRTYVFNDETADGTRQMYESLR
;
A
#
# COMPACT_ATOMS: atom_id res chain seq x y z
N MET A 1 13.19 -31.50 -8.57
CA MET A 1 13.32 -30.85 -9.89
C MET A 1 12.12 -29.91 -10.17
N MET A 2 10.87 -30.29 -9.93
CA MET A 2 9.69 -29.42 -10.17
C MET A 2 9.64 -28.13 -9.30
N LEU A 3 10.12 -28.16 -8.05
CA LEU A 3 10.14 -26.97 -7.17
C LEU A 3 11.08 -25.87 -7.68
N HIS A 4 12.24 -26.23 -8.21
CA HIS A 4 13.22 -25.26 -8.71
C HIS A 4 12.76 -24.60 -10.01
N SER A 5 12.08 -25.36 -10.91
CA SER A 5 11.51 -24.77 -12.12
C SER A 5 10.36 -23.81 -11.85
N GLY A 6 9.54 -24.11 -10.83
CA GLY A 6 8.48 -23.22 -10.39
C GLY A 6 9.00 -21.89 -9.82
N MET A 7 10.05 -21.95 -9.01
CA MET A 7 10.68 -20.72 -8.46
C MET A 7 11.33 -19.88 -9.55
N ALA A 8 12.03 -20.50 -10.50
CA ALA A 8 12.65 -19.77 -11.61
C ALA A 8 11.61 -19.09 -12.51
N ALA A 9 10.51 -19.78 -12.83
CA ALA A 9 9.42 -19.21 -13.59
C ALA A 9 8.73 -18.06 -12.83
N PHE A 10 8.53 -18.21 -11.54
CA PHE A 10 7.98 -17.15 -10.67
C PHE A 10 8.87 -15.91 -10.68
N THR A 11 10.18 -16.08 -10.48
CA THR A 11 11.14 -14.95 -10.49
C THR A 11 11.18 -14.26 -11.85
N ALA A 12 11.12 -15.01 -12.95
CA ALA A 12 11.10 -14.44 -14.30
C ALA A 12 9.83 -13.61 -14.56
N VAL A 13 8.66 -14.10 -14.13
CA VAL A 13 7.40 -13.34 -14.22
C VAL A 13 7.47 -12.06 -13.39
N MET A 14 8.05 -12.12 -12.21
CA MET A 14 8.23 -10.97 -11.32
C MET A 14 9.09 -9.88 -11.95
N LEU A 15 10.22 -10.28 -12.54
CA LEU A 15 11.14 -9.36 -13.23
C LEU A 15 10.49 -8.73 -14.46
N LEU A 16 9.74 -9.50 -15.25
CA LEU A 16 9.00 -8.98 -16.40
C LEU A 16 7.93 -7.99 -15.96
N MET A 17 7.13 -8.33 -14.95
CA MET A 17 6.09 -7.43 -14.44
C MET A 17 6.67 -6.14 -13.85
N SER A 18 7.84 -6.18 -13.19
CA SER A 18 8.47 -4.98 -12.65
C SER A 18 8.92 -4.01 -13.76
N GLY A 19 9.48 -4.52 -14.85
CA GLY A 19 9.86 -3.70 -16.02
C GLY A 19 8.64 -3.08 -16.72
N GLU A 20 7.57 -3.84 -16.89
CA GLU A 20 6.31 -3.32 -17.45
C GLU A 20 5.68 -2.25 -16.57
N MET A 21 5.69 -2.43 -15.25
CA MET A 21 5.16 -1.46 -14.30
C MET A 21 5.97 -0.16 -14.30
N GLU A 22 7.30 -0.26 -14.36
CA GLU A 22 8.18 0.90 -14.51
C GLU A 22 7.91 1.66 -15.82
N ALA A 23 7.77 0.94 -16.93
CA ALA A 23 7.50 1.53 -18.23
C ALA A 23 6.11 2.17 -18.35
N LEU A 24 5.08 1.56 -17.77
CA LEU A 24 3.70 2.01 -17.87
C LEU A 24 3.35 3.16 -16.91
N PHE A 25 3.94 3.16 -15.73
CA PHE A 25 3.55 4.08 -14.65
C PHE A 25 4.65 5.06 -14.25
N GLY A 26 5.85 4.96 -14.83
CA GLY A 26 6.99 5.83 -14.48
C GLY A 26 7.48 5.66 -13.04
N ILE A 27 7.15 4.53 -12.41
CA ILE A 27 7.45 4.23 -11.02
C ILE A 27 8.88 3.72 -10.93
N GLY A 28 9.67 4.22 -9.99
CA GLY A 28 11.05 3.76 -9.79
C GLY A 28 11.15 2.24 -9.59
N SER A 29 12.24 1.64 -10.06
CA SER A 29 12.43 0.18 -10.15
C SER A 29 12.15 -0.60 -8.86
N ASN A 30 12.50 -0.05 -7.69
CA ASN A 30 12.28 -0.69 -6.40
C ASN A 30 10.79 -0.76 -6.03
N THR A 31 10.04 0.31 -6.27
CA THR A 31 8.60 0.38 -6.02
C THR A 31 7.84 -0.49 -7.02
N ALA A 32 8.20 -0.43 -8.30
CA ALA A 32 7.65 -1.30 -9.34
C ALA A 32 7.88 -2.79 -9.02
N PHE A 33 9.07 -3.13 -8.53
CA PHE A 33 9.36 -4.49 -8.06
C PHE A 33 8.49 -4.90 -6.87
N GLY A 34 8.38 -4.05 -5.83
CA GLY A 34 7.52 -4.32 -4.67
C GLY A 34 6.06 -4.50 -5.03
N MET A 35 5.52 -3.65 -5.92
CA MET A 35 4.15 -3.76 -6.42
C MET A 35 3.93 -5.03 -7.23
N SER A 36 4.86 -5.40 -8.11
CA SER A 36 4.78 -6.64 -8.90
C SER A 36 4.79 -7.88 -8.00
N VAL A 37 5.60 -7.88 -6.93
CA VAL A 37 5.61 -8.93 -5.90
C VAL A 37 4.23 -9.05 -5.24
N ALA A 38 3.68 -7.94 -4.78
CA ALA A 38 2.37 -7.93 -4.10
C ALA A 38 1.25 -8.42 -5.03
N VAL A 39 1.18 -7.92 -6.26
CA VAL A 39 0.18 -8.34 -7.26
C VAL A 39 0.32 -9.83 -7.58
N THR A 40 1.55 -10.32 -7.75
CA THR A 40 1.77 -11.75 -8.08
C THR A 40 1.40 -12.66 -6.92
N ILE A 41 1.70 -12.29 -5.68
CA ILE A 41 1.28 -13.03 -4.49
C ILE A 41 -0.25 -13.05 -4.39
N MET A 42 -0.92 -11.92 -4.62
CA MET A 42 -2.38 -11.85 -4.62
C MET A 42 -3.01 -12.74 -5.71
N LEU A 43 -2.53 -12.64 -6.95
CA LEU A 43 -3.04 -13.46 -8.06
C LEU A 43 -2.73 -14.94 -7.86
N GLY A 44 -1.54 -15.28 -7.37
CA GLY A 44 -1.13 -16.64 -7.04
C GLY A 44 -1.98 -17.24 -5.91
N SER A 45 -2.28 -16.47 -4.88
CA SER A 45 -3.15 -16.88 -3.77
C SER A 45 -4.59 -17.12 -4.24
N LEU A 46 -5.11 -16.20 -5.06
CA LEU A 46 -6.44 -16.32 -5.64
C LEU A 46 -6.54 -17.53 -6.57
N GLY A 47 -5.55 -17.73 -7.45
CA GLY A 47 -5.46 -18.89 -8.35
C GLY A 47 -5.38 -20.20 -7.59
N SER A 48 -4.58 -20.26 -6.52
CA SER A 48 -4.49 -21.44 -5.65
C SER A 48 -5.82 -21.74 -4.98
N MET A 49 -6.51 -20.73 -4.49
CA MET A 49 -7.83 -20.89 -3.86
C MET A 49 -8.88 -21.40 -4.84
N VAL A 50 -8.91 -20.86 -6.07
CA VAL A 50 -9.80 -21.32 -7.14
C VAL A 50 -9.49 -22.78 -7.54
N THR A 51 -8.21 -23.12 -7.68
CA THR A 51 -7.78 -24.48 -8.02
C THR A 51 -8.17 -25.48 -6.94
N LEU A 52 -7.94 -25.14 -5.67
CA LEU A 52 -8.37 -25.97 -4.54
C LEU A 52 -9.89 -26.17 -4.55
N PHE A 53 -10.65 -25.11 -4.82
CA PHE A 53 -12.10 -25.18 -4.88
C PHE A 53 -12.59 -26.12 -6.01
N ILE A 54 -12.05 -25.96 -7.24
CA ILE A 54 -12.40 -26.81 -8.38
C ILE A 54 -12.03 -28.29 -8.09
N THR A 55 -10.82 -28.50 -7.57
CA THR A 55 -10.35 -29.87 -7.23
C THR A 55 -11.25 -30.52 -6.19
N TYR A 56 -11.61 -29.74 -5.16
CA TYR A 56 -12.48 -30.20 -4.10
C TYR A 56 -13.89 -30.54 -4.62
N ASP A 57 -14.50 -29.69 -5.46
CA ASP A 57 -15.82 -29.96 -6.05
C ASP A 57 -15.80 -31.21 -6.95
N ASN A 58 -14.71 -31.42 -7.69
CA ASN A 58 -14.53 -32.63 -8.50
C ASN A 58 -14.39 -33.90 -7.64
N ILE A 59 -13.59 -33.85 -6.57
CA ILE A 59 -13.47 -34.96 -5.61
C ILE A 59 -14.84 -35.29 -4.99
N ARG A 60 -15.60 -34.27 -4.63
CA ARG A 60 -16.94 -34.40 -4.08
C ARG A 60 -17.90 -35.08 -5.07
N LYS A 61 -17.90 -34.66 -6.34
CA LYS A 61 -18.72 -35.27 -7.40
C LYS A 61 -18.39 -36.75 -7.57
N VAL A 62 -17.10 -37.09 -7.64
CA VAL A 62 -16.65 -38.49 -7.75
C VAL A 62 -17.08 -39.31 -6.54
N LYS A 63 -16.91 -38.79 -5.33
CA LYS A 63 -17.36 -39.51 -4.11
C LYS A 63 -18.87 -39.69 -4.07
N ASN A 64 -19.66 -38.70 -4.44
CA ASN A 64 -21.11 -38.80 -4.48
C ASN A 64 -21.61 -39.77 -5.56
N GLN A 65 -20.84 -39.98 -6.64
CA GLN A 65 -21.12 -40.99 -7.66
C GLN A 65 -20.74 -42.41 -7.20
N ALA A 66 -19.69 -42.54 -6.41
CA ALA A 66 -19.19 -43.82 -5.93
C ALA A 66 -19.96 -44.37 -4.71
N THR A 67 -20.61 -43.53 -3.94
CA THR A 67 -21.40 -43.87 -2.77
C THR A 67 -22.85 -43.42 -2.98
N SER A 68 -23.80 -44.31 -2.81
CA SER A 68 -25.24 -44.01 -2.84
C SER A 68 -25.67 -43.08 -1.67
N VAL A 69 -24.80 -42.82 -0.74
CA VAL A 69 -24.97 -41.91 0.40
C VAL A 69 -24.24 -40.61 0.13
N ASN A 70 -24.94 -39.50 0.22
CA ASN A 70 -24.32 -38.18 0.11
C ASN A 70 -23.45 -37.97 1.35
N TYR A 71 -22.18 -38.30 1.25
CA TYR A 71 -21.21 -38.35 2.34
C TYR A 71 -21.04 -37.00 3.08
N TYR A 72 -21.63 -35.97 2.52
CA TYR A 72 -21.49 -34.61 3.00
C TYR A 72 -22.81 -33.95 3.43
N ASP A 73 -23.96 -34.65 3.31
CA ASP A 73 -25.28 -34.11 3.67
C ASP A 73 -25.73 -34.47 5.09
N ASP A 74 -25.06 -35.43 5.76
CA ASP A 74 -25.44 -35.93 7.10
C ASP A 74 -24.94 -34.99 8.22
N GLY A 75 -25.41 -33.77 8.24
CA GLY A 75 -25.12 -32.84 9.35
C GLY A 75 -23.69 -32.33 9.41
N ASP A 76 -22.86 -32.68 8.46
CA ASP A 76 -21.52 -32.16 8.34
C ASP A 76 -21.55 -30.75 7.77
N ILE A 77 -21.30 -29.84 8.64
CA ILE A 77 -21.43 -28.38 8.51
C ILE A 77 -20.30 -27.78 7.67
N TYR A 78 -19.38 -28.61 7.15
CA TYR A 78 -18.03 -28.18 6.78
C TYR A 78 -17.79 -28.18 5.32
N TYR A 79 -18.03 -27.06 4.69
CA TYR A 79 -17.40 -26.85 3.40
C TYR A 79 -17.09 -25.40 3.15
N LEU A 80 -15.83 -25.12 2.95
CA LEU A 80 -15.40 -23.97 2.19
C LEU A 80 -16.20 -23.98 0.87
N MET A 81 -17.21 -23.13 0.75
CA MET A 81 -18.07 -22.96 -0.43
C MET A 81 -18.91 -24.17 -0.90
N GLY A 82 -19.23 -25.14 -0.08
CA GLY A 82 -20.19 -26.21 -0.39
C GLY A 82 -21.63 -25.88 0.00
N LYS A 83 -22.59 -26.73 -0.37
CA LYS A 83 -23.96 -26.67 0.12
C LYS A 83 -23.99 -26.79 1.63
N LYS A 84 -24.68 -25.91 2.32
CA LYS A 84 -24.50 -25.61 3.70
C LYS A 84 -25.77 -25.62 4.46
N ASN A 85 -25.63 -26.01 5.72
CA ASN A 85 -26.68 -25.77 6.67
C ASN A 85 -26.69 -24.27 7.03
N PRO A 86 -27.68 -23.48 6.56
CA PRO A 86 -27.75 -22.06 6.87
C PRO A 86 -28.00 -21.80 8.36
N ASN A 87 -28.36 -22.82 9.13
CA ASN A 87 -28.65 -22.75 10.56
C ASN A 87 -27.43 -23.13 11.42
N ALA A 88 -26.31 -23.53 10.81
CA ALA A 88 -25.10 -23.81 11.55
C ALA A 88 -24.41 -22.54 12.06
N PRO A 89 -23.70 -22.62 13.20
CA PRO A 89 -22.94 -21.49 13.70
C PRO A 89 -21.94 -20.96 12.68
N ALA A 90 -21.76 -19.66 12.62
CA ALA A 90 -20.80 -19.01 11.74
C ALA A 90 -19.35 -19.44 12.04
N VAL A 91 -19.04 -19.67 13.29
CA VAL A 91 -17.73 -20.13 13.77
C VAL A 91 -17.92 -21.45 14.50
N HIS A 92 -17.13 -22.45 14.16
CA HIS A 92 -17.15 -23.78 14.79
C HIS A 92 -15.75 -24.33 14.96
N GLU A 93 -15.60 -25.29 15.86
CA GLU A 93 -14.32 -25.97 16.07
C GLU A 93 -13.94 -26.81 14.83
N LYS A 94 -12.66 -26.79 14.50
CA LYS A 94 -12.13 -27.66 13.45
C LYS A 94 -12.36 -29.14 13.80
N ARG A 95 -12.88 -29.89 12.87
CA ARG A 95 -13.08 -31.34 13.03
C ARG A 95 -11.77 -32.10 13.04
N ILE A 96 -10.75 -31.58 12.34
CA ILE A 96 -9.40 -32.16 12.29
C ILE A 96 -8.42 -31.02 12.58
N GLY A 97 -7.62 -31.19 13.63
CA GLY A 97 -6.67 -30.18 14.09
C GLY A 97 -7.22 -29.32 15.23
N ILE A 98 -6.44 -28.32 15.62
CA ILE A 98 -6.80 -27.36 16.69
C ILE A 98 -7.20 -26.03 16.04
N GLY A 99 -8.28 -25.44 16.52
CA GLY A 99 -8.71 -24.11 16.10
C GLY A 99 -10.17 -24.03 15.65
N PHE A 100 -10.54 -22.89 15.07
CA PHE A 100 -11.89 -22.62 14.60
C PHE A 100 -11.90 -22.49 13.09
N GLU A 101 -13.04 -22.84 12.48
CA GLU A 101 -13.31 -22.63 11.06
C GLU A 101 -14.53 -21.75 10.87
N LEU A 102 -14.53 -20.96 9.78
CA LEU A 102 -15.68 -20.17 9.38
C LEU A 102 -16.60 -21.04 8.51
N ASN A 103 -17.89 -20.99 8.81
CA ASN A 103 -18.90 -21.63 7.98
C ASN A 103 -19.17 -20.79 6.74
N ALA A 104 -18.29 -20.90 5.73
CA ALA A 104 -18.42 -20.14 4.50
C ALA A 104 -19.76 -20.35 3.74
N GLY A 105 -20.78 -20.97 4.31
CA GLY A 105 -22.14 -21.11 3.84
C GLY A 105 -23.16 -20.25 4.53
N SER A 106 -22.78 -19.69 5.62
CA SER A 106 -23.63 -18.70 6.24
C SER A 106 -23.50 -17.37 5.47
N LYS A 107 -24.60 -16.67 5.30
CA LYS A 107 -24.57 -15.33 4.69
C LYS A 107 -23.67 -14.39 5.50
N VAL A 108 -23.57 -14.63 6.80
CA VAL A 108 -22.73 -13.85 7.71
C VAL A 108 -21.27 -13.98 7.37
N ASP A 109 -20.79 -15.20 7.09
CA ASP A 109 -19.37 -15.41 6.78
C ASP A 109 -18.99 -14.89 5.42
N LEU A 110 -19.89 -14.98 4.44
CA LEU A 110 -19.69 -14.32 3.15
C LEU A 110 -19.57 -12.80 3.30
N ILE A 111 -20.38 -12.21 4.18
CA ILE A 111 -20.27 -10.78 4.49
C ILE A 111 -18.94 -10.48 5.18
N VAL A 112 -18.55 -11.28 6.17
CA VAL A 112 -17.26 -11.09 6.87
C VAL A 112 -16.08 -11.19 5.92
N ILE A 113 -16.07 -12.21 5.05
CA ILE A 113 -15.03 -12.38 4.02
C ILE A 113 -15.02 -11.17 3.07
N ALA A 114 -16.19 -10.76 2.57
CA ALA A 114 -16.29 -9.62 1.65
C ALA A 114 -15.80 -8.31 2.31
N VAL A 115 -16.19 -8.05 3.55
CA VAL A 115 -15.74 -6.86 4.32
C VAL A 115 -14.23 -6.91 4.54
N THR A 116 -13.68 -8.08 4.92
CA THR A 116 -12.24 -8.25 5.10
C THR A 116 -11.49 -8.02 3.80
N MET A 117 -11.96 -8.55 2.68
CA MET A 117 -11.35 -8.33 1.37
C MET A 117 -11.41 -6.86 0.95
N LEU A 118 -12.55 -6.20 1.15
CA LEU A 118 -12.70 -4.76 0.87
C LEU A 118 -11.76 -3.92 1.74
N PHE A 119 -11.59 -4.30 3.02
CA PHE A 119 -10.65 -3.62 3.92
C PHE A 119 -9.20 -3.77 3.43
N VAL A 120 -8.78 -4.98 3.05
CA VAL A 120 -7.42 -5.23 2.53
C VAL A 120 -7.17 -4.47 1.23
N ILE A 121 -8.15 -4.49 0.30
CA ILE A 121 -8.06 -3.71 -0.94
C ILE A 121 -8.01 -2.20 -0.64
N GLY A 122 -8.85 -1.72 0.26
CA GLY A 122 -8.85 -0.32 0.68
C GLY A 122 -7.51 0.11 1.29
N LEU A 123 -6.90 -0.75 2.10
CA LEU A 123 -5.58 -0.52 2.68
C LEU A 123 -4.49 -0.47 1.59
N ALA A 124 -4.54 -1.37 0.62
CA ALA A 124 -3.61 -1.38 -0.51
C ALA A 124 -3.72 -0.10 -1.37
N ILE A 125 -4.95 0.33 -1.67
CA ILE A 125 -5.20 1.59 -2.40
C ILE A 125 -4.71 2.80 -1.58
N PHE A 126 -4.93 2.79 -0.26
CA PHE A 126 -4.45 3.84 0.65
C PHE A 126 -2.93 3.96 0.63
N MET A 127 -2.20 2.83 0.71
CA MET A 127 -0.74 2.83 0.61
C MET A 127 -0.26 3.31 -0.75
N LEU A 128 -0.91 2.85 -1.82
CA LEU A 128 -0.57 3.25 -3.19
C LEU A 128 -0.71 4.75 -3.43
N LYS A 129 -1.66 5.40 -2.77
CA LYS A 129 -1.85 6.86 -2.82
C LYS A 129 -0.59 7.63 -2.41
N TYR A 130 0.13 7.13 -1.40
CA TYR A 130 1.36 7.78 -0.93
C TYR A 130 2.55 7.48 -1.84
N ASP A 131 2.64 6.28 -2.39
CA ASP A 131 3.74 5.90 -3.29
C ASP A 131 3.65 6.54 -4.69
N LEU A 132 2.46 6.99 -5.08
CA LEU A 132 2.20 7.71 -6.35
C LEU A 132 2.00 9.22 -6.14
N ALA A 133 2.37 9.74 -4.98
CA ALA A 133 2.22 11.16 -4.71
C ALA A 133 3.32 11.97 -5.38
N ASP A 134 2.96 13.13 -5.91
CA ASP A 134 3.90 14.17 -6.28
C ASP A 134 3.95 15.22 -5.16
N VAL A 135 5.13 15.72 -4.86
CA VAL A 135 5.29 16.87 -3.97
C VAL A 135 5.15 18.14 -4.80
N ALA A 136 4.16 18.96 -4.47
CA ALA A 136 3.91 20.21 -5.16
C ALA A 136 4.06 21.40 -4.21
N LEU A 137 4.79 22.41 -4.67
CA LEU A 137 4.85 23.73 -4.03
C LEU A 137 4.01 24.73 -4.83
N ASN A 138 2.98 25.27 -4.21
CA ASN A 138 2.11 26.27 -4.80
C ASN A 138 2.21 27.59 -4.02
N ILE A 139 2.53 28.66 -4.71
CA ILE A 139 2.59 30.00 -4.12
C ILE A 139 1.43 30.83 -4.66
N SER A 140 0.60 31.38 -3.77
CA SER A 140 -0.57 32.18 -4.12
C SER A 140 -0.77 33.31 -3.11
N ALA A 141 -1.54 34.32 -3.50
CA ALA A 141 -1.99 35.32 -2.55
C ALA A 141 -3.26 34.83 -1.84
N ASP A 142 -3.35 35.09 -0.54
CA ASP A 142 -4.57 34.87 0.24
C ASP A 142 -5.60 35.99 -0.01
N ASP A 143 -6.76 35.91 0.59
CA ASP A 143 -7.82 36.90 0.49
C ASP A 143 -7.40 38.29 1.05
N GLY A 144 -6.35 38.34 1.85
CA GLY A 144 -5.75 39.56 2.39
C GLY A 144 -4.60 40.13 1.55
N GLY A 145 -4.21 39.45 0.46
CA GLY A 145 -3.10 39.80 -0.41
C GLY A 145 -1.72 39.39 0.13
N ARG A 146 -1.65 38.60 1.21
CA ARG A 146 -0.39 38.03 1.70
C ARG A 146 -0.02 36.81 0.85
N MET A 147 1.25 36.67 0.55
CA MET A 147 1.76 35.52 -0.18
C MET A 147 1.85 34.28 0.73
N VAL A 148 1.20 33.23 0.33
CA VAL A 148 1.15 31.92 1.03
C VAL A 148 1.79 30.87 0.15
N ALA A 149 2.73 30.13 0.71
CA ALA A 149 3.26 28.92 0.13
C ALA A 149 2.54 27.71 0.73
N LYS A 150 2.07 26.82 -0.15
CA LYS A 150 1.45 25.55 0.19
C LYS A 150 2.30 24.42 -0.37
N VAL A 151 2.81 23.58 0.50
CA VAL A 151 3.44 22.32 0.12
C VAL A 151 2.43 21.21 0.30
N GLU A 152 2.25 20.38 -0.69
CA GLU A 152 1.28 19.28 -0.64
C GLU A 152 1.81 17.99 -1.28
N ALA A 153 1.46 16.86 -0.69
CA ALA A 153 1.72 15.53 -1.24
C ALA A 153 0.69 14.54 -0.73
N ALA A 154 0.20 13.65 -1.57
CA ALA A 154 -0.77 12.60 -1.23
C ALA A 154 -2.06 13.09 -0.55
N GLY A 155 -2.40 14.38 -0.69
CA GLY A 155 -3.54 15.02 -0.04
C GLY A 155 -3.27 15.52 1.37
N ASP A 156 -2.08 15.33 1.91
CA ASP A 156 -1.58 16.07 3.06
C ASP A 156 -0.97 17.39 2.59
N SER A 157 -1.07 18.44 3.40
CA SER A 157 -0.50 19.73 3.04
C SER A 157 -0.15 20.56 4.26
N SER A 158 0.92 21.33 4.12
CA SER A 158 1.30 22.39 5.06
C SER A 158 1.36 23.75 4.35
N THR A 159 1.01 24.79 5.06
CA THR A 159 1.01 26.14 4.55
C THR A 159 1.82 27.05 5.45
N PHE A 160 2.54 28.01 4.84
CA PHE A 160 3.25 29.04 5.55
C PHE A 160 3.22 30.36 4.76
N TYR A 161 3.32 31.49 5.46
CA TYR A 161 3.39 32.78 4.84
C TYR A 161 4.83 33.15 4.47
N LEU A 162 5.04 33.67 3.28
CA LEU A 162 6.38 34.03 2.84
C LEU A 162 7.01 35.17 3.68
N ASP A 163 6.20 36.05 4.25
CA ASP A 163 6.66 37.12 5.16
C ASP A 163 7.06 36.62 6.57
N GLU A 164 6.76 35.35 6.89
CA GLU A 164 7.18 34.70 8.14
C GLU A 164 8.45 33.86 7.95
N VAL A 165 8.90 33.68 6.71
CA VAL A 165 10.12 32.93 6.41
C VAL A 165 11.33 33.70 6.93
N THR A 166 12.11 33.01 7.74
CA THR A 166 13.34 33.58 8.33
C THR A 166 14.60 33.13 7.61
N ASP A 167 14.55 31.92 7.02
CA ASP A 167 15.68 31.34 6.32
C ASP A 167 15.19 30.29 5.30
N VAL A 168 15.86 30.24 4.15
CA VAL A 168 15.63 29.22 3.11
C VAL A 168 16.97 28.62 2.72
N GLU A 169 17.13 27.32 2.91
CA GLU A 169 18.36 26.62 2.69
C GLU A 169 18.16 25.49 1.66
N LEU A 170 19.08 25.35 0.73
CA LEU A 170 19.11 24.23 -0.21
C LEU A 170 20.17 23.24 0.25
N LEU A 171 19.76 22.01 0.50
CA LEU A 171 20.64 20.91 0.89
C LEU A 171 20.97 20.06 -0.34
N ASP A 172 22.24 19.71 -0.48
CA ASP A 172 22.72 18.80 -1.53
C ASP A 172 22.57 17.31 -1.14
N GLU A 173 22.38 17.03 0.16
CA GLU A 173 22.17 15.71 0.72
C GLU A 173 20.99 15.72 1.69
N LEU A 174 20.17 14.66 1.64
CA LEU A 174 19.07 14.51 2.60
C LEU A 174 19.62 14.24 4.00
N PRO A 175 19.20 15.02 5.00
CA PRO A 175 19.57 14.76 6.39
C PRO A 175 18.89 13.48 6.89
N ASP A 176 19.47 12.87 7.93
CA ASP A 176 18.82 11.77 8.64
C ASP A 176 17.49 12.23 9.23
N MET A 177 16.45 11.43 8.99
CA MET A 177 15.08 11.71 9.41
C MET A 177 14.50 10.54 10.20
N SER A 178 13.86 10.83 11.31
CA SER A 178 13.12 9.84 12.08
C SER A 178 11.66 10.26 12.24
N LYS A 179 10.75 9.33 11.94
CA LYS A 179 9.32 9.60 11.96
C LYS A 179 8.80 9.85 13.38
N GLU A 180 8.08 10.95 13.54
CA GLU A 180 7.23 11.21 14.71
C GLU A 180 5.77 10.84 14.38
N VAL A 181 5.18 11.45 13.36
CA VAL A 181 3.81 11.19 12.89
C VAL A 181 3.75 11.35 11.38
N GLY A 182 3.25 10.34 10.66
CA GLY A 182 3.08 10.44 9.21
C GLY A 182 3.38 9.14 8.48
N TYR A 183 3.68 9.24 7.21
CA TYR A 183 4.02 8.14 6.32
C TYR A 183 5.54 8.11 6.06
N ASP A 184 6.17 6.97 6.32
CA ASP A 184 7.58 6.67 6.01
C ASP A 184 7.63 5.48 5.04
N GLY A 185 7.39 5.77 3.77
CA GLY A 185 7.43 4.77 2.70
C GLY A 185 8.81 4.55 2.12
N THR A 186 8.87 3.75 1.08
CA THR A 186 10.11 3.50 0.33
C THR A 186 10.46 4.63 -0.65
N VAL A 187 9.49 5.49 -0.95
CA VAL A 187 9.63 6.58 -1.95
C VAL A 187 9.44 7.94 -1.32
N TYR A 188 8.53 8.07 -0.35
CA TYR A 188 8.19 9.37 0.25
C TYR A 188 8.19 9.31 1.77
N TYR A 189 8.63 10.42 2.37
CA TYR A 189 8.40 10.78 3.76
C TYR A 189 7.44 11.94 3.81
N ILE A 190 6.25 11.75 4.42
CA ILE A 190 5.19 12.76 4.46
C ILE A 190 4.65 12.85 5.89
N GLY A 191 4.72 14.04 6.49
CA GLY A 191 4.22 14.30 7.83
C GLY A 191 5.25 14.99 8.72
N CYS A 192 5.19 14.75 10.03
CA CYS A 192 6.11 15.32 11.00
C CYS A 192 7.27 14.34 11.25
N PHE A 193 8.49 14.79 10.98
CA PHE A 193 9.73 14.03 11.19
C PHE A 193 10.71 14.85 12.04
N ASN A 194 11.46 14.16 12.88
CA ASN A 194 12.62 14.75 13.51
C ASN A 194 13.80 14.66 12.52
N VAL A 195 14.23 15.81 12.04
CA VAL A 195 15.26 15.97 11.01
C VAL A 195 16.57 16.40 11.68
N SER A 196 17.66 15.67 11.40
CA SER A 196 18.96 15.93 12.00
C SER A 196 19.42 17.37 11.70
N GLY A 197 19.74 18.12 12.76
CA GLY A 197 20.14 19.52 12.66
C GLY A 197 19.00 20.54 12.65
N TYR A 198 17.74 20.11 12.47
CA TYR A 198 16.57 20.99 12.33
C TYR A 198 15.46 20.71 13.35
N GLY A 199 15.48 19.54 14.02
CA GLY A 199 14.43 19.12 14.96
C GLY A 199 13.17 18.65 14.26
N ASN A 200 12.01 18.89 14.90
CA ASN A 200 10.73 18.48 14.34
C ASN A 200 10.30 19.38 13.18
N CYS A 201 10.15 18.80 12.01
CA CYS A 201 9.84 19.47 10.76
C CYS A 201 8.59 18.87 10.12
N ASP A 202 7.82 19.71 9.44
CA ASP A 202 6.79 19.26 8.51
C ASP A 202 7.51 18.85 7.21
N THR A 203 7.47 17.55 6.88
CA THR A 203 8.32 16.94 5.86
C THR A 203 7.49 16.40 4.71
N TYR A 204 7.88 16.76 3.49
CA TYR A 204 7.31 16.29 2.21
C TYR A 204 8.47 15.97 1.27
N VAL A 205 9.09 14.83 1.47
CA VAL A 205 10.35 14.47 0.81
C VAL A 205 10.20 13.21 -0.04
N CYS A 206 10.61 13.34 -1.30
CA CYS A 206 10.84 12.22 -2.20
C CYS A 206 12.27 11.69 -2.05
N LEU A 207 12.41 10.39 -1.80
CA LEU A 207 13.70 9.72 -1.61
C LEU A 207 14.43 9.37 -2.93
N ARG A 208 13.89 9.80 -4.08
CA ARG A 208 14.52 9.59 -5.38
C ARG A 208 15.61 10.60 -5.68
N THR A 209 15.64 11.71 -4.97
CA THR A 209 16.68 12.74 -5.04
C THR A 209 17.28 12.99 -3.68
N ASP A 210 18.58 13.28 -3.63
CA ASP A 210 19.28 13.56 -2.39
C ASP A 210 19.15 15.04 -1.95
N MET A 211 18.62 15.90 -2.84
CA MET A 211 18.44 17.33 -2.55
C MET A 211 17.15 17.61 -1.78
N ALA A 212 17.18 18.62 -0.92
CA ALA A 212 15.98 19.15 -0.26
C ALA A 212 16.04 20.64 -0.03
N VAL A 213 14.86 21.26 0.06
CA VAL A 213 14.69 22.64 0.50
C VAL A 213 14.24 22.64 1.95
N VAL A 214 14.95 23.40 2.78
CA VAL A 214 14.57 23.65 4.17
C VAL A 214 14.10 25.10 4.30
N VAL A 215 12.87 25.26 4.77
CA VAL A 215 12.27 26.56 5.04
C VAL A 215 12.05 26.71 6.53
N LYS A 216 12.69 27.69 7.13
CA LYS A 216 12.50 28.05 8.54
C LYS A 216 11.57 29.25 8.65
N THR A 217 10.51 29.08 9.40
CA THR A 217 9.65 30.19 9.84
C THR A 217 9.86 30.44 11.33
N LYS A 218 9.17 31.41 11.89
CA LYS A 218 9.25 31.70 13.33
C LYS A 218 8.78 30.54 14.20
N ASP A 219 7.81 29.78 13.70
CA ASP A 219 7.11 28.77 14.50
C ASP A 219 7.46 27.34 14.09
N ARG A 220 7.83 27.10 12.82
CA ARG A 220 8.02 25.76 12.25
C ARG A 220 9.14 25.73 11.22
N THR A 221 9.65 24.53 11.01
CA THR A 221 10.55 24.22 9.91
C THR A 221 9.87 23.24 8.95
N TYR A 222 10.02 23.47 7.66
CA TYR A 222 9.47 22.66 6.58
C TYR A 222 10.64 22.10 5.77
N VAL A 223 10.55 20.82 5.41
CA VAL A 223 11.56 20.16 4.56
C VAL A 223 10.83 19.49 3.40
N PHE A 224 11.17 19.86 2.17
CA PHE A 224 10.52 19.28 1.01
C PHE A 224 11.44 19.29 -0.20
N ASN A 225 11.12 18.45 -1.18
CA ASN A 225 11.82 18.41 -2.46
C ASN A 225 10.86 17.95 -3.57
N ASP A 226 11.32 18.05 -4.80
CA ASP A 226 10.72 17.44 -5.98
C ASP A 226 11.34 16.06 -6.21
N GLU A 227 10.75 15.26 -7.09
CA GLU A 227 11.34 13.97 -7.54
C GLU A 227 12.68 14.14 -8.25
N THR A 228 12.97 15.35 -8.74
CA THR A 228 14.17 15.70 -9.49
C THR A 228 14.97 16.80 -8.80
N ALA A 229 16.29 16.76 -8.94
CA ALA A 229 17.17 17.79 -8.42
C ALA A 229 16.87 19.18 -9.04
N ASP A 230 16.50 19.23 -10.32
CA ASP A 230 16.17 20.47 -11.01
C ASP A 230 14.85 21.06 -10.53
N GLY A 231 13.82 20.21 -10.30
CA GLY A 231 12.56 20.63 -9.68
C GLY A 231 12.76 21.15 -8.27
N THR A 232 13.60 20.49 -7.46
CA THR A 232 13.97 20.95 -6.12
C THR A 232 14.64 22.32 -6.14
N ARG A 233 15.55 22.56 -7.10
CA ARG A 233 16.17 23.90 -7.29
C ARG A 233 15.15 24.96 -7.69
N GLN A 234 14.21 24.62 -8.57
CA GLN A 234 13.12 25.55 -8.95
C GLN A 234 12.23 25.91 -7.76
N MET A 235 11.90 24.95 -6.89
CA MET A 235 11.19 25.23 -5.64
C MET A 235 11.98 26.19 -4.76
N TYR A 236 13.28 25.96 -4.59
CA TYR A 236 14.16 26.85 -3.83
C TYR A 236 14.21 28.27 -4.40
N GLU A 237 14.38 28.42 -5.71
CA GLU A 237 14.44 29.72 -6.38
C GLU A 237 13.12 30.49 -6.27
N SER A 238 11.98 29.79 -6.25
CA SER A 238 10.66 30.43 -6.13
C SER A 238 10.37 31.01 -4.74
N LEU A 239 11.13 30.60 -3.72
CA LEU A 239 10.98 31.05 -2.33
C LEU A 239 11.99 32.14 -1.95
N ARG A 240 12.93 32.44 -2.81
CA ARG A 240 14.02 33.41 -2.56
C ARG A 240 13.79 34.71 -3.27
#